data_9dbd776ca38ce7724a9e5ca7f5446af9
#
_entry.id   9dbd776ca38ce7724a9e5ca7f5446af9
#
_cell.length_a   1.000
_cell.length_b   1.000
_cell.length_c   1.000
_cell.angle_alpha   90.00
_cell.angle_beta   90.00
_cell.angle_gamma   90.00
#
_symmetry.space_group_name_H-M   'P 1'
#
loop_
_entity.id
_entity.type
_entity.pdbx_description
1 polymer ?
#
loop_
_entity_poly.entity_id
_entity_poly.type
_entity_poly.pdbx_seq_one_letter_code
_entity_poly.pdbx_strand_id
1 'polypeptide(L)'
;MDQIVCGIRRHCDAGFFRTSSAEMEQKNMEQYATQMEAARKGIVTEELKKVAAKERMTTEELMPLVAEGKVVICANRHHKCIDPEGVGSMLRTKINVNLGISRDCKDYDVEMEKVMAAVDMGAHAIMD
;
A
#
# COMPACT_ATOMS: atom_id res chain seq x y z
N MET A 1 -6.23 15.40 10.36
CA MET A 1 -6.74 14.42 9.39
C MET A 1 -5.53 13.69 8.85
N ASP A 2 -5.23 12.57 9.45
CA ASP A 2 -4.01 11.83 9.16
C ASP A 2 -4.23 10.98 7.91
N GLN A 3 -3.70 11.43 6.77
CA GLN A 3 -3.68 10.60 5.57
C GLN A 3 -2.30 9.96 5.44
N ILE A 4 -2.23 8.67 5.72
CA ILE A 4 -1.07 7.86 5.36
C ILE A 4 -1.17 7.58 3.87
N VAL A 5 -0.30 8.19 3.09
CA VAL A 5 -0.17 7.89 1.65
C VAL A 5 0.90 6.81 1.51
N CYS A 6 0.48 5.58 1.28
CA CYS A 6 1.36 4.42 1.15
C CYS A 6 1.53 4.05 -0.33
N GLY A 7 2.75 3.92 -0.78
CA GLY A 7 3.09 3.40 -2.11
C GLY A 7 2.95 4.38 -3.28
N ILE A 8 3.79 5.41 -3.36
CA ILE A 8 3.79 6.34 -4.50
C ILE A 8 4.74 5.81 -5.59
N ARG A 9 4.19 5.42 -6.74
CA ARG A 9 4.97 5.19 -7.97
C ARG A 9 4.75 6.29 -8.99
N ARG A 10 5.84 6.72 -9.64
CA ARG A 10 5.88 7.82 -10.63
C ARG A 10 5.23 7.54 -11.99
N HIS A 11 4.81 6.32 -12.30
CA HIS A 11 4.27 5.96 -13.62
C HIS A 11 2.94 5.24 -13.51
N CYS A 12 1.87 5.97 -13.77
CA CYS A 12 0.61 5.41 -14.22
C CYS A 12 0.61 5.44 -15.75
N ASP A 13 1.15 4.39 -16.38
CA ASP A 13 0.95 4.21 -17.82
C ASP A 13 -0.53 3.94 -18.10
N ALA A 14 -1.20 4.94 -18.65
CA ALA A 14 -2.56 4.84 -19.14
C ALA A 14 -2.56 4.11 -20.47
N GLY A 15 -2.69 2.80 -20.47
CA GLY A 15 -2.74 1.96 -21.67
C GLY A 15 -3.59 0.71 -21.51
N PHE A 16 -4.86 0.85 -21.85
CA PHE A 16 -5.68 -0.16 -22.52
C PHE A 16 -5.69 -1.61 -21.96
N PHE A 17 -6.58 -1.90 -21.01
CA PHE A 17 -7.40 -3.14 -20.97
C PHE A 17 -8.51 -2.96 -19.93
N ARG A 18 -9.66 -2.46 -20.36
CA ARG A 18 -10.86 -2.32 -19.54
C ARG A 18 -11.86 -3.38 -20.00
N THR A 19 -12.09 -4.40 -19.14
CA THR A 19 -13.43 -4.99 -18.93
C THR A 19 -13.41 -6.19 -17.97
N SER A 20 -12.32 -6.96 -17.86
CA SER A 20 -12.31 -8.16 -17.00
C SER A 20 -11.84 -7.89 -15.54
N SER A 21 -11.02 -6.87 -15.31
CA SER A 21 -10.48 -6.58 -13.98
C SER A 21 -11.51 -5.93 -13.06
N ALA A 22 -12.33 -5.02 -13.56
CA ALA A 22 -13.33 -4.32 -12.75
C ALA A 22 -14.47 -5.26 -12.31
N GLU A 23 -14.87 -6.21 -13.14
CA GLU A 23 -15.88 -7.22 -12.77
C GLU A 23 -15.34 -8.25 -11.77
N MET A 24 -14.06 -8.60 -11.87
CA MET A 24 -13.39 -9.45 -10.89
C MET A 24 -13.17 -8.73 -9.57
N GLU A 25 -12.83 -7.44 -9.59
CA GLU A 25 -12.70 -6.63 -8.38
C GLU A 25 -14.04 -6.46 -7.66
N GLN A 26 -15.15 -6.24 -8.39
CA GLN A 26 -16.49 -6.19 -7.80
C GLN A 26 -16.92 -7.54 -7.22
N LYS A 27 -16.64 -8.64 -7.91
CA LYS A 27 -16.98 -9.99 -7.42
C LYS A 27 -16.14 -10.39 -6.19
N ASN A 28 -14.91 -9.91 -6.08
CA ASN A 28 -14.07 -10.11 -4.91
C ASN A 28 -14.54 -9.25 -3.72
N MET A 29 -15.11 -8.06 -3.94
CA MET A 29 -15.64 -7.20 -2.88
C MET A 29 -16.87 -7.79 -2.17
N GLU A 30 -17.61 -8.66 -2.82
CA GLU A 30 -18.74 -9.39 -2.21
C GLU A 30 -18.27 -10.56 -1.30
N GLN A 31 -17.02 -11.00 -1.44
CA GLN A 31 -16.50 -12.15 -0.70
C GLN A 31 -15.78 -11.80 0.60
N TYR A 32 -15.18 -10.61 0.71
CA TYR A 32 -14.45 -10.16 1.91
C TYR A 32 -14.38 -8.64 2.00
N ALA A 33 -14.38 -8.11 3.22
CA ALA A 33 -14.28 -6.68 3.47
C ALA A 33 -12.83 -6.20 3.69
N THR A 34 -11.95 -7.08 4.20
CA THR A 34 -10.56 -6.74 4.55
C THR A 34 -9.59 -7.83 4.06
N GLN A 35 -8.31 -7.45 3.90
CA GLN A 35 -7.24 -8.40 3.55
C GLN A 35 -7.09 -9.50 4.61
N MET A 36 -7.28 -9.17 5.88
CA MET A 36 -7.27 -10.16 6.97
C MET A 36 -8.41 -11.17 6.83
N GLU A 37 -9.61 -10.72 6.49
CA GLU A 37 -10.76 -11.60 6.27
C GLU A 37 -10.53 -12.51 5.06
N ALA A 38 -9.98 -11.98 3.97
CA ALA A 38 -9.59 -12.76 2.81
C ALA A 38 -8.57 -13.85 3.18
N ALA A 39 -7.53 -13.49 3.91
CA ALA A 39 -6.51 -14.42 4.36
C ALA A 39 -7.08 -15.53 5.28
N ARG A 40 -8.00 -15.19 6.19
CA ARG A 40 -8.71 -16.17 7.04
C ARG A 40 -9.60 -17.12 6.26
N LYS A 41 -10.15 -16.66 5.14
CA LYS A 41 -10.93 -17.49 4.21
C LYS A 41 -10.07 -18.26 3.20
N GLY A 42 -8.75 -18.13 3.26
CA GLY A 42 -7.83 -18.78 2.32
C GLY A 42 -7.83 -18.15 0.92
N ILE A 43 -8.32 -16.91 0.79
CA ILE A 43 -8.39 -16.21 -0.49
C ILE A 43 -7.08 -15.46 -0.73
N VAL A 44 -6.37 -15.80 -1.80
CA VAL A 44 -5.14 -15.13 -2.22
C VAL A 44 -5.51 -13.90 -3.06
N THR A 45 -5.34 -12.72 -2.51
CA THR A 45 -5.60 -11.44 -3.20
C THR A 45 -4.40 -11.01 -4.05
N GLU A 46 -4.63 -10.13 -5.03
CA GLU A 46 -3.55 -9.58 -5.86
C GLU A 46 -2.58 -8.72 -5.02
N GLU A 47 -3.10 -8.00 -4.02
CA GLU A 47 -2.29 -7.25 -3.08
C GLU A 47 -1.36 -8.16 -2.27
N LEU A 48 -1.89 -9.31 -1.80
CA LEU A 48 -1.09 -10.31 -1.09
C LEU A 48 0.06 -10.83 -1.96
N LYS A 49 -0.20 -11.13 -3.24
CA LYS A 49 0.83 -11.59 -4.20
C LYS A 49 1.91 -10.53 -4.42
N LYS A 50 1.51 -9.26 -4.62
CA LYS A 50 2.44 -8.15 -4.83
C LYS A 50 3.34 -7.94 -3.61
N VAL A 51 2.76 -7.96 -2.41
CA VAL A 51 3.52 -7.81 -1.16
C VAL A 51 4.46 -9.00 -0.96
N ALA A 52 4.01 -10.23 -1.19
CA ALA A 52 4.84 -11.42 -1.09
C ALA A 52 6.07 -11.34 -2.00
N ALA A 53 5.88 -10.92 -3.26
CA ALA A 53 6.97 -10.74 -4.21
C ALA A 53 7.97 -9.65 -3.77
N LYS A 54 7.50 -8.52 -3.22
CA LYS A 54 8.35 -7.46 -2.68
C LYS A 54 9.17 -7.91 -1.48
N GLU A 55 8.56 -8.68 -0.60
CA GLU A 55 9.20 -9.17 0.63
C GLU A 55 10.04 -10.44 0.42
N ARG A 56 10.07 -10.96 -0.81
CA ARG A 56 10.77 -12.21 -1.16
C ARG A 56 10.29 -13.41 -0.33
N MET A 57 8.99 -13.43 -0.04
CA MET A 57 8.28 -14.49 0.65
C MET A 57 7.29 -15.17 -0.28
N THR A 58 6.86 -16.36 0.06
CA THR A 58 5.75 -17.01 -0.64
C THR A 58 4.40 -16.49 -0.11
N THR A 59 3.36 -16.60 -0.91
CA THR A 59 1.99 -16.27 -0.47
C THR A 59 1.52 -17.17 0.67
N GLU A 60 2.02 -18.41 0.71
CA GLU A 60 1.71 -19.40 1.73
C GLU A 60 2.33 -19.04 3.10
N GLU A 61 3.50 -18.40 3.10
CA GLU A 61 4.16 -17.89 4.32
C GLU A 61 3.52 -16.59 4.80
N LEU A 62 3.13 -15.70 3.87
CA LEU A 62 2.59 -14.40 4.21
C LEU A 62 1.13 -14.48 4.70
N MET A 63 0.32 -15.36 4.09
CA MET A 63 -1.12 -15.46 4.38
C MET A 63 -1.42 -15.73 5.87
N PRO A 64 -0.77 -16.67 6.56
CA PRO A 64 -1.03 -16.90 7.99
C PRO A 64 -0.65 -15.67 8.84
N LEU A 65 0.39 -14.93 8.50
CA LEU A 65 0.78 -13.72 9.21
C LEU A 65 -0.29 -12.62 9.10
N VAL A 66 -0.91 -12.49 7.91
CA VAL A 66 -2.04 -11.57 7.70
C VAL A 66 -3.29 -12.05 8.44
N ALA A 67 -3.60 -13.35 8.38
CA ALA A 67 -4.75 -13.94 9.05
C ALA A 67 -4.69 -13.80 10.58
N GLU A 68 -3.50 -13.90 11.17
CA GLU A 68 -3.24 -13.71 12.60
C GLU A 68 -3.16 -12.23 13.02
N GLY A 69 -3.13 -11.30 12.06
CA GLY A 69 -2.98 -9.88 12.33
C GLY A 69 -1.56 -9.43 12.67
N LYS A 70 -0.55 -10.26 12.39
CA LYS A 70 0.87 -9.93 12.55
C LYS A 70 1.41 -9.06 11.42
N VAL A 71 0.72 -9.07 10.28
CA VAL A 71 1.03 -8.28 9.08
C VAL A 71 -0.24 -7.58 8.60
N VAL A 72 -0.10 -6.31 8.26
CA VAL A 72 -1.12 -5.50 7.62
C VAL A 72 -0.67 -5.17 6.19
N ILE A 73 -1.56 -5.30 5.24
CA ILE A 73 -1.34 -4.86 3.86
C ILE A 73 -2.06 -3.53 3.66
N CYS A 74 -1.27 -2.48 3.41
CA CYS A 74 -1.77 -1.14 3.14
C CYS A 74 -2.15 -1.03 1.67
N ALA A 75 -3.45 -1.03 1.38
CA ALA A 75 -3.99 -0.84 0.04
C ALA A 75 -5.36 -0.19 0.11
N ASN A 76 -5.50 1.00 -0.46
CA ASN A 76 -6.78 1.67 -0.57
C ASN A 76 -7.45 1.28 -1.88
N ARG A 77 -8.63 0.65 -1.79
CA ARG A 77 -9.40 0.19 -2.96
C ARG A 77 -9.86 1.31 -3.89
N HIS A 78 -9.90 2.55 -3.41
CA HIS A 78 -10.29 3.71 -4.21
C HIS A 78 -9.11 4.32 -5.00
N HIS A 79 -7.89 3.92 -4.71
CA HIS A 79 -6.69 4.39 -5.41
C HIS A 79 -6.25 3.37 -6.45
N LYS A 80 -6.31 3.73 -7.72
CA LYS A 80 -6.00 2.83 -8.85
C LYS A 80 -4.50 2.60 -9.08
N CYS A 81 -3.66 3.54 -8.62
CA CYS A 81 -2.21 3.53 -8.83
C CYS A 81 -1.42 3.16 -7.59
N ILE A 82 -2.05 2.57 -6.59
CA ILE A 82 -1.37 2.15 -5.37
C ILE A 82 -0.55 0.88 -5.61
N ASP A 83 0.68 0.92 -5.12
CA ASP A 83 1.56 -0.23 -5.02
C ASP A 83 1.53 -0.71 -3.57
N PRO A 84 0.81 -1.82 -3.25
CA PRO A 84 0.55 -2.21 -1.87
C PRO A 84 1.84 -2.53 -1.12
N GLU A 85 1.92 -2.08 0.14
CA GLU A 85 3.00 -2.37 1.06
C GLU A 85 2.51 -3.18 2.25
N GLY A 86 3.34 -4.14 2.67
CA GLY A 86 3.11 -4.91 3.89
C GLY A 86 3.89 -4.31 5.05
N VAL A 87 3.25 -4.20 6.20
CA VAL A 87 3.88 -3.75 7.45
C VAL A 87 3.61 -4.77 8.54
N GLY A 88 4.65 -5.24 9.21
CA GLY A 88 4.49 -6.19 10.31
C GLY A 88 5.68 -7.12 10.51
N SER A 89 5.41 -8.20 11.22
CA SER A 89 6.42 -9.20 11.60
C SER A 89 6.97 -9.92 10.39
N MET A 90 8.27 -10.21 10.41
CA MET A 90 9.00 -10.94 9.37
C MET A 90 9.17 -10.20 8.04
N LEU A 91 8.65 -8.99 7.92
CA LEU A 91 8.82 -8.15 6.74
C LEU A 91 9.99 -7.17 6.91
N ARG A 92 10.48 -6.63 5.78
CA ARG A 92 11.49 -5.57 5.79
C ARG A 92 10.96 -4.35 6.55
N THR A 93 11.84 -3.65 7.25
CA THR A 93 11.53 -2.37 7.88
C THR A 93 11.12 -1.35 6.84
N LYS A 94 9.97 -0.73 7.02
CA LYS A 94 9.48 0.34 6.15
C LYS A 94 9.91 1.71 6.70
N ILE A 95 10.28 2.59 5.79
CA ILE A 95 10.62 3.97 6.11
C ILE A 95 9.35 4.81 5.95
N ASN A 96 8.91 5.39 7.05
CA ASN A 96 7.85 6.39 7.07
C ASN A 96 8.49 7.76 7.27
N VAL A 97 8.24 8.69 6.35
CA VAL A 97 8.74 10.06 6.43
C VAL A 97 7.63 10.94 6.98
N ASN A 98 7.91 11.55 8.13
CA ASN A 98 7.02 12.56 8.70
C ASN A 98 7.34 13.92 8.08
N LEU A 99 6.33 14.57 7.57
CA LEU A 99 6.37 15.93 7.08
C LEU A 99 5.60 16.86 8.03
N GLY A 100 5.52 18.10 7.71
CA GLY A 100 4.76 19.08 8.44
C GLY A 100 5.48 20.42 8.52
N ILE A 101 4.67 21.46 8.67
CA ILE A 101 5.13 22.83 8.83
C ILE A 101 5.34 23.16 10.31
N SER A 102 6.30 24.04 10.57
CA SER A 102 6.47 24.64 11.89
C SER A 102 5.66 25.94 12.02
N ARG A 103 5.53 26.43 13.25
CA ARG A 103 4.88 27.72 13.52
C ARG A 103 5.55 28.88 12.74
N ASP A 104 6.86 28.78 12.52
CA ASP A 104 7.70 29.81 11.97
C ASP A 104 7.98 29.65 10.46
N CYS A 105 7.68 28.49 9.89
CA CYS A 105 7.85 28.21 8.46
C CYS A 105 6.59 27.56 7.91
N LYS A 106 5.80 28.31 7.17
CA LYS A 106 4.56 27.86 6.52
C LYS A 106 4.68 28.08 5.01
N ASP A 107 5.54 27.33 4.38
CA ASP A 107 5.81 27.43 2.96
C ASP A 107 5.41 26.11 2.28
N TYR A 108 4.39 26.20 1.44
CA TYR A 108 3.87 25.06 0.69
C TYR A 108 4.89 24.48 -0.29
N ASP A 109 5.65 25.35 -0.95
CA ASP A 109 6.62 24.91 -1.96
C ASP A 109 7.75 24.10 -1.31
N VAL A 110 8.24 24.54 -0.15
CA VAL A 110 9.21 23.81 0.65
C VAL A 110 8.67 22.45 1.11
N GLU A 111 7.40 22.37 1.52
CA GLU A 111 6.79 21.08 1.90
C GLU A 111 6.68 20.15 0.69
N MET A 112 6.31 20.67 -0.48
CA MET A 112 6.27 19.87 -1.71
C MET A 112 7.66 19.38 -2.13
N GLU A 113 8.70 20.17 -1.97
CA GLU A 113 10.08 19.74 -2.20
C GLU A 113 10.47 18.58 -1.27
N LYS A 114 10.08 18.61 0.02
CA LYS A 114 10.30 17.51 0.95
C LYS A 114 9.56 16.25 0.54
N VAL A 115 8.30 16.37 0.10
CA VAL A 115 7.53 15.22 -0.43
C VAL A 115 8.25 14.60 -1.60
N MET A 116 8.66 15.41 -2.58
CA MET A 116 9.36 14.91 -3.76
C MET A 116 10.69 14.26 -3.42
N ALA A 117 11.46 14.85 -2.51
CA ALA A 117 12.71 14.27 -2.02
C ALA A 117 12.48 12.91 -1.32
N ALA A 118 11.43 12.81 -0.48
CA ALA A 118 11.09 11.55 0.19
C ALA A 118 10.73 10.45 -0.82
N VAL A 119 9.96 10.79 -1.85
CA VAL A 119 9.62 9.88 -2.95
C VAL A 119 10.86 9.44 -3.73
N ASP A 120 11.76 10.37 -4.05
CA ASP A 120 13.00 10.10 -4.78
C ASP A 120 13.96 9.21 -4.00
N MET A 121 14.00 9.35 -2.69
CA MET A 121 14.78 8.52 -1.78
C MET A 121 14.13 7.15 -1.51
N GLY A 122 12.94 6.89 -2.04
CA GLY A 122 12.26 5.60 -1.92
C GLY A 122 11.57 5.39 -0.58
N ALA A 123 11.02 6.43 0.03
CA ALA A 123 10.15 6.30 1.20
C ALA A 123 8.97 5.38 0.90
N HIS A 124 8.62 4.53 1.86
CA HIS A 124 7.52 3.57 1.73
C HIS A 124 6.17 4.20 2.12
N ALA A 125 6.20 5.17 3.00
CA ALA A 125 5.04 5.94 3.45
C ALA A 125 5.43 7.38 3.76
N ILE A 126 4.46 8.27 3.65
CA ILE A 126 4.59 9.69 4.04
C ILE A 126 3.41 9.99 4.97
N MET A 127 3.70 10.67 6.08
CA MET A 127 2.72 11.11 7.05
C MET A 127 2.84 12.63 7.25
N ASP A 128 1.70 13.32 7.13
CA ASP A 128 1.55 14.77 7.40
C ASP A 128 0.52 14.99 8.52
#